data_4cb65adaafcf0edd94a5b89d168c4bf7
#
_entry.id   4cb65adaafcf0edd94a5b89d168c4bf7
#
_cell.length_a   1.000
_cell.length_b   1.000
_cell.length_c   1.000
_cell.angle_alpha   90.00
_cell.angle_beta   90.00
_cell.angle_gamma   90.00
#
_symmetry.space_group_name_H-M   'P 1'
#
loop_
_entity.id
_entity.type
_entity.pdbx_description
1 polymer ?
#
loop_
_entity_poly.entity_id
_entity_poly.type
_entity_poly.pdbx_seq_one_letter_code
_entity_poly.pdbx_strand_id
1 'polypeptide(L)'
;MPDGTGLVEFGKRFPDRFFDVGIAEEHAVTFAAGLALGGMIPVVAIYSSFLQRAVDQMLHDVCMQNLHVIFAIDRAGLVGADGETHQGCFDLSYLSMMPNMKVLAPKNAAELEQMLEYAVACEGPVAIRYPRGCAYQGLTDYGAPVMTGKSEIIAKGKEIAVLGVGSMLSDCEKVCQGLREDGYDPTLVNVRFVKPLDVELLDCLAGDHSLFVTVEENVKSGGYGEHVAAYMEACHSESRVLTASVWDHFVPQGKVESLRTKIGLGVEDIRESIENSEVLKKK
;
A
#
# COMPACT_ATOMS: atom_id res chain seq x y z
N MET A 1 -15.88 10.47 11.11
CA MET A 1 -16.05 9.42 12.14
C MET A 1 -14.85 9.37 13.08
N PRO A 2 -14.73 10.27 14.06
CA PRO A 2 -13.53 10.40 14.90
C PRO A 2 -13.24 9.16 15.76
N ASP A 3 -14.28 8.49 16.25
CA ASP A 3 -14.11 7.25 17.02
C ASP A 3 -13.43 6.15 16.21
N GLY A 4 -13.84 5.99 14.97
CA GLY A 4 -13.31 4.95 14.08
C GLY A 4 -11.89 5.21 13.60
N THR A 5 -11.52 6.46 13.40
CA THR A 5 -10.19 6.87 12.91
C THR A 5 -9.21 7.22 14.06
N GLY A 6 -9.63 7.05 15.33
CA GLY A 6 -8.80 7.32 16.50
C GLY A 6 -8.53 8.80 16.80
N LEU A 7 -9.33 9.71 16.23
CA LEU A 7 -9.08 11.16 16.33
C LEU A 7 -9.84 11.87 17.47
N VAL A 8 -10.55 11.14 18.35
CA VAL A 8 -11.30 11.73 19.47
C VAL A 8 -10.40 12.56 20.38
N GLU A 9 -9.26 12.03 20.77
CA GLU A 9 -8.32 12.76 21.65
C GLU A 9 -7.67 13.95 20.95
N PHE A 10 -7.40 13.84 19.65
CA PHE A 10 -6.93 14.96 18.84
C PHE A 10 -7.96 16.10 18.82
N GLY A 11 -9.24 15.78 18.58
CA GLY A 11 -10.32 16.77 18.56
C GLY A 11 -10.53 17.47 19.90
N LYS A 12 -10.40 16.75 21.02
CA LYS A 12 -10.44 17.35 22.37
C LYS A 12 -9.24 18.27 22.63
N ARG A 13 -8.04 17.85 22.20
CA ARG A 13 -6.79 18.58 22.43
C ARG A 13 -6.64 19.80 21.51
N PHE A 14 -7.16 19.72 20.29
CA PHE A 14 -7.02 20.76 19.27
C PHE A 14 -8.37 21.06 18.58
N PRO A 15 -9.38 21.57 19.32
CA PRO A 15 -10.74 21.75 18.79
C PRO A 15 -10.79 22.72 17.59
N ASP A 16 -9.92 23.73 17.54
CA ASP A 16 -9.85 24.70 16.45
C ASP A 16 -9.17 24.16 15.17
N ARG A 17 -8.62 22.93 15.23
CA ARG A 17 -7.95 22.24 14.13
C ARG A 17 -8.64 20.94 13.75
N PHE A 18 -9.80 20.67 14.32
CA PHE A 18 -10.54 19.43 14.08
C PHE A 18 -11.92 19.73 13.50
N PHE A 19 -12.22 19.12 12.37
CA PHE A 19 -13.48 19.31 11.65
C PHE A 19 -14.12 17.94 11.42
N ASP A 20 -15.21 17.64 12.12
CA ASP A 20 -16.03 16.46 11.85
C ASP A 20 -17.11 16.83 10.82
N VAL A 21 -16.97 16.33 9.61
CA VAL A 21 -17.90 16.59 8.50
C VAL A 21 -19.04 15.57 8.44
N GLY A 22 -19.12 14.66 9.39
CA GLY A 22 -20.10 13.57 9.39
C GLY A 22 -19.78 12.53 8.29
N ILE A 23 -20.84 11.95 7.72
CA ILE A 23 -20.73 10.99 6.59
C ILE A 23 -20.88 11.77 5.29
N ALA A 24 -19.85 12.53 4.93
CA ALA A 24 -19.82 13.40 3.76
C ALA A 24 -18.40 13.45 3.18
N GLU A 25 -17.95 12.32 2.61
CA GLU A 25 -16.59 12.13 2.16
C GLU A 25 -16.19 13.08 1.03
N GLU A 26 -17.11 13.35 0.09
CA GLU A 26 -16.91 14.31 -1.00
C GLU A 26 -16.70 15.73 -0.45
N HIS A 27 -17.53 16.12 0.53
CA HIS A 27 -17.38 17.42 1.19
C HIS A 27 -16.06 17.52 1.94
N ALA A 28 -15.63 16.44 2.63
CA ALA A 28 -14.36 16.43 3.35
C ALA A 28 -13.18 16.73 2.43
N VAL A 29 -13.15 16.14 1.24
CA VAL A 29 -12.06 16.32 0.27
C VAL A 29 -12.08 17.71 -0.35
N THR A 30 -13.24 18.19 -0.80
CA THR A 30 -13.38 19.56 -1.35
C THR A 30 -13.06 20.63 -0.30
N PHE A 31 -13.51 20.42 0.95
CA PHE A 31 -13.19 21.31 2.07
C PHE A 31 -11.67 21.34 2.35
N ALA A 32 -11.02 20.17 2.34
CA ALA A 32 -9.56 20.08 2.49
C ALA A 32 -8.83 20.80 1.33
N ALA A 33 -9.31 20.69 0.10
CA ALA A 33 -8.75 21.45 -1.02
C ALA A 33 -8.82 22.97 -0.76
N GLY A 34 -9.96 23.46 -0.26
CA GLY A 34 -10.13 24.86 0.13
C GLY A 34 -9.17 25.29 1.26
N LEU A 35 -8.97 24.46 2.27
CA LEU A 35 -8.00 24.71 3.35
C LEU A 35 -6.57 24.77 2.81
N ALA A 36 -6.20 23.86 1.89
CA ALA A 36 -4.87 23.85 1.27
C ALA A 36 -4.63 25.12 0.43
N LEU A 37 -5.62 25.59 -0.32
CA LEU A 37 -5.56 26.89 -1.03
C LEU A 37 -5.41 28.07 -0.06
N GLY A 38 -5.92 27.96 1.16
CA GLY A 38 -5.72 28.91 2.25
C GLY A 38 -4.35 28.82 2.94
N GLY A 39 -3.46 27.95 2.48
CA GLY A 39 -2.10 27.77 3.03
C GLY A 39 -2.01 26.84 4.24
N MET A 40 -3.04 26.04 4.51
CA MET A 40 -3.02 25.01 5.55
C MET A 40 -2.53 23.68 4.96
N ILE A 41 -2.13 22.74 5.83
CA ILE A 41 -1.83 21.36 5.48
C ILE A 41 -2.94 20.46 6.07
N PRO A 42 -4.04 20.24 5.34
CA PRO A 42 -5.14 19.43 5.83
C PRO A 42 -4.81 17.93 5.77
N VAL A 43 -5.28 17.20 6.79
CA VAL A 43 -5.25 15.73 6.84
C VAL A 43 -6.68 15.21 6.78
N VAL A 44 -7.00 14.47 5.73
CA VAL A 44 -8.30 13.82 5.52
C VAL A 44 -8.20 12.39 6.00
N ALA A 45 -8.83 12.08 7.15
CA ALA A 45 -8.81 10.74 7.75
C ALA A 45 -10.14 10.02 7.49
N ILE A 46 -10.14 9.10 6.54
CA ILE A 46 -11.34 8.38 6.07
C ILE A 46 -10.97 6.91 5.82
N TYR A 47 -11.94 6.01 5.99
CA TYR A 47 -11.77 4.59 5.64
C TYR A 47 -11.60 4.39 4.14
N SER A 48 -10.74 3.46 3.76
CA SER A 48 -10.45 3.13 2.35
C SER A 48 -11.72 2.91 1.52
N SER A 49 -12.64 2.08 2.00
CA SER A 49 -13.90 1.78 1.29
C SER A 49 -14.87 2.98 1.20
N PHE A 50 -14.80 3.93 2.13
CA PHE A 50 -15.67 5.12 2.11
C PHE A 50 -15.09 6.24 1.25
N LEU A 51 -13.76 6.34 1.18
CA LEU A 51 -13.07 7.32 0.35
C LEU A 51 -13.36 7.12 -1.14
N GLN A 52 -13.83 5.95 -1.55
CA GLN A 52 -14.32 5.69 -2.93
C GLN A 52 -15.38 6.70 -3.40
N ARG A 53 -16.20 7.25 -2.49
CA ARG A 53 -17.21 8.28 -2.82
C ARG A 53 -16.59 9.58 -3.29
N ALA A 54 -15.37 9.88 -2.87
CA ALA A 54 -14.68 11.14 -3.13
C ALA A 54 -13.58 11.03 -4.21
N VAL A 55 -13.61 10.00 -5.04
CA VAL A 55 -12.60 9.80 -6.10
C VAL A 55 -12.55 10.99 -7.06
N ASP A 56 -13.69 11.53 -7.46
CA ASP A 56 -13.77 12.70 -8.34
C ASP A 56 -13.15 13.93 -7.67
N GLN A 57 -13.50 14.22 -6.41
CA GLN A 57 -12.96 15.36 -5.67
C GLN A 57 -11.47 15.24 -5.43
N MET A 58 -10.95 14.03 -5.15
CA MET A 58 -9.51 13.81 -5.04
C MET A 58 -8.81 14.12 -6.37
N LEU A 59 -9.36 13.64 -7.48
CA LEU A 59 -8.79 13.85 -8.82
C LEU A 59 -8.88 15.32 -9.22
N HIS A 60 -10.07 15.89 -9.18
CA HIS A 60 -10.40 17.21 -9.72
C HIS A 60 -9.99 18.35 -8.78
N ASP A 61 -10.40 18.30 -7.50
CA ASP A 61 -10.19 19.41 -6.58
C ASP A 61 -8.77 19.44 -6.00
N VAL A 62 -8.13 18.27 -5.83
CA VAL A 62 -6.83 18.15 -5.16
C VAL A 62 -5.70 17.86 -6.14
N CYS A 63 -5.75 16.74 -6.88
CA CYS A 63 -4.63 16.28 -7.69
C CYS A 63 -4.39 17.17 -8.91
N MET A 64 -5.44 17.61 -9.61
CA MET A 64 -5.31 18.47 -10.78
C MET A 64 -4.66 19.81 -10.44
N GLN A 65 -4.94 20.34 -9.24
CA GLN A 65 -4.34 21.57 -8.74
C GLN A 65 -3.03 21.35 -7.98
N ASN A 66 -2.58 20.10 -7.85
CA ASN A 66 -1.39 19.69 -7.08
C ASN A 66 -1.38 20.24 -5.64
N LEU A 67 -2.54 20.24 -4.98
CA LEU A 67 -2.67 20.80 -3.62
C LEU A 67 -2.07 19.87 -2.57
N HIS A 68 -1.45 20.45 -1.56
CA HIS A 68 -0.87 19.70 -0.45
C HIS A 68 -1.98 19.25 0.52
N VAL A 69 -2.60 18.12 0.22
CA VAL A 69 -3.57 17.42 1.06
C VAL A 69 -3.03 16.04 1.41
N ILE A 70 -3.08 15.69 2.69
CA ILE A 70 -2.66 14.38 3.19
C ILE A 70 -3.90 13.52 3.40
N PHE A 71 -3.97 12.37 2.73
CA PHE A 71 -5.03 11.38 2.91
C PHE A 71 -4.54 10.28 3.85
N ALA A 72 -5.02 10.26 5.08
CA ALA A 72 -4.79 9.19 6.06
C ALA A 72 -5.89 8.12 5.87
N ILE A 73 -5.58 7.10 5.09
CA ILE A 73 -6.55 6.09 4.64
C ILE A 73 -6.51 4.89 5.58
N ASP A 74 -7.48 4.86 6.48
CA ASP A 74 -7.65 3.79 7.46
C ASP A 74 -8.41 2.59 6.84
N ARG A 75 -8.25 1.40 7.38
CA ARG A 75 -8.89 0.16 6.92
C ARG A 75 -8.57 -0.18 5.47
N ALA A 76 -7.34 0.07 5.04
CA ALA A 76 -6.84 -0.39 3.76
C ALA A 76 -6.59 -1.91 3.79
N GLY A 77 -6.89 -2.58 2.69
CA GLY A 77 -6.81 -4.04 2.61
C GLY A 77 -8.01 -4.74 3.25
N LEU A 78 -7.81 -5.97 3.70
CA LEU A 78 -8.85 -6.78 4.32
C LEU A 78 -9.15 -6.30 5.75
N VAL A 79 -10.42 -6.03 6.03
CA VAL A 79 -10.90 -5.59 7.36
C VAL A 79 -11.63 -6.72 8.11
N GLY A 80 -11.93 -7.81 7.45
CA GLY A 80 -12.43 -9.04 8.04
C GLY A 80 -13.84 -8.91 8.64
N ALA A 81 -13.92 -8.60 9.91
CA ALA A 81 -15.17 -8.62 10.68
C ALA A 81 -16.21 -7.60 10.23
N ASP A 82 -15.79 -6.49 9.61
CA ASP A 82 -16.69 -5.44 9.13
C ASP A 82 -17.42 -5.84 7.83
N GLY A 83 -16.97 -6.91 7.16
CA GLY A 83 -17.65 -7.55 6.03
C GLY A 83 -17.35 -6.91 4.67
N GLU A 84 -18.07 -7.40 3.65
CA GLU A 84 -17.84 -7.10 2.23
C GLU A 84 -17.84 -5.59 1.91
N THR A 85 -18.74 -4.83 2.55
CA THR A 85 -18.90 -3.39 2.29
C THR A 85 -17.76 -2.53 2.85
N HIS A 86 -16.87 -3.11 3.64
CA HIS A 86 -15.79 -2.41 4.31
C HIS A 86 -14.40 -2.85 3.85
N GLN A 87 -14.29 -3.91 3.02
CA GLN A 87 -12.99 -4.35 2.50
C GLN A 87 -12.33 -3.23 1.70
N GLY A 88 -11.15 -2.79 2.13
CA GLY A 88 -10.40 -1.69 1.55
C GLY A 88 -9.43 -2.17 0.45
N CYS A 89 -9.92 -2.97 -0.49
CA CYS A 89 -9.10 -3.64 -1.50
C CYS A 89 -9.07 -2.93 -2.87
N PHE A 90 -9.48 -1.65 -2.94
CA PHE A 90 -9.59 -0.91 -4.21
C PHE A 90 -8.77 0.39 -4.22
N ASP A 91 -8.24 0.79 -3.07
CA ASP A 91 -7.61 2.09 -2.89
C ASP A 91 -6.34 2.26 -3.73
N LEU A 92 -5.48 1.24 -3.84
CA LEU A 92 -4.30 1.34 -4.67
C LEU A 92 -4.66 1.58 -6.14
N SER A 93 -5.72 0.94 -6.63
CA SER A 93 -6.17 1.07 -8.01
C SER A 93 -6.63 2.50 -8.32
N TYR A 94 -7.56 3.05 -7.54
CA TYR A 94 -8.08 4.38 -7.85
C TYR A 94 -7.10 5.51 -7.48
N LEU A 95 -6.22 5.32 -6.50
CA LEU A 95 -5.18 6.31 -6.17
C LEU A 95 -4.06 6.34 -7.22
N SER A 96 -3.67 5.18 -7.74
CA SER A 96 -2.58 5.08 -8.70
C SER A 96 -2.89 5.71 -10.05
N MET A 97 -4.17 5.77 -10.46
CA MET A 97 -4.57 6.43 -11.70
C MET A 97 -4.48 7.97 -11.64
N MET A 98 -4.44 8.59 -10.42
CA MET A 98 -4.48 10.05 -10.26
C MET A 98 -3.10 10.66 -10.49
N PRO A 99 -2.91 11.59 -11.48
CA PRO A 99 -1.66 12.34 -11.60
C PRO A 99 -1.34 13.12 -10.30
N ASN A 100 -0.06 13.36 -10.05
CA ASN A 100 0.48 14.06 -8.87
C ASN A 100 0.30 13.33 -7.52
N MET A 101 -0.63 12.39 -7.38
CA MET A 101 -0.82 11.63 -6.14
C MET A 101 0.41 10.78 -5.82
N LYS A 102 0.93 10.90 -4.59
CA LYS A 102 1.90 9.97 -4.01
C LYS A 102 1.15 8.97 -3.14
N VAL A 103 1.47 7.67 -3.26
CA VAL A 103 0.77 6.61 -2.52
C VAL A 103 1.78 5.80 -1.73
N LEU A 104 1.63 5.81 -0.40
CA LEU A 104 2.52 5.17 0.55
C LEU A 104 1.79 4.09 1.36
N ALA A 105 2.52 3.04 1.72
CA ALA A 105 2.01 1.94 2.53
C ALA A 105 3.07 1.53 3.57
N PRO A 106 2.90 1.91 4.85
CA PRO A 106 3.87 1.60 5.89
C PRO A 106 3.83 0.12 6.29
N LYS A 107 5.01 -0.45 6.57
CA LYS A 107 5.16 -1.83 7.07
C LYS A 107 4.79 -2.00 8.53
N ASN A 108 5.02 -0.96 9.35
CA ASN A 108 4.82 -0.98 10.80
C ASN A 108 4.49 0.42 11.35
N ALA A 109 4.28 0.54 12.67
CA ALA A 109 3.94 1.79 13.32
C ALA A 109 5.03 2.87 13.19
N ALA A 110 6.30 2.49 13.36
CA ALA A 110 7.41 3.44 13.26
C ALA A 110 7.53 4.03 11.83
N GLU A 111 7.31 3.23 10.82
CA GLU A 111 7.31 3.72 9.44
C GLU A 111 6.08 4.59 9.12
N LEU A 112 4.92 4.32 9.75
CA LEU A 112 3.75 5.21 9.64
C LEU A 112 4.06 6.61 10.17
N GLU A 113 4.75 6.72 11.33
CA GLU A 113 5.19 8.00 11.88
C GLU A 113 6.13 8.72 10.92
N GLN A 114 7.15 8.04 10.39
CA GLN A 114 8.08 8.60 9.41
C GLN A 114 7.36 9.04 8.12
N MET A 115 6.38 8.28 7.65
CA MET A 115 5.59 8.64 6.47
C MET A 115 4.69 9.86 6.72
N LEU A 116 4.16 10.04 7.92
CA LEU A 116 3.42 11.24 8.30
C LEU A 116 4.33 12.47 8.34
N GLU A 117 5.54 12.36 8.92
CA GLU A 117 6.55 13.42 8.89
C GLU A 117 6.94 13.78 7.45
N TYR A 118 7.20 12.77 6.62
CA TYR A 118 7.45 12.96 5.19
C TYR A 118 6.28 13.68 4.50
N ALA A 119 5.04 13.24 4.75
CA ALA A 119 3.85 13.81 4.13
C ALA A 119 3.63 15.28 4.49
N VAL A 120 3.96 15.68 5.71
CA VAL A 120 3.89 17.09 6.14
C VAL A 120 4.98 17.94 5.47
N ALA A 121 6.14 17.36 5.20
CA ALA A 121 7.30 18.08 4.64
C ALA A 121 7.33 18.12 3.10
N CYS A 122 6.61 17.22 2.42
CA CYS A 122 6.63 17.16 0.96
C CYS A 122 5.59 18.08 0.32
N GLU A 123 5.73 18.33 -0.99
CA GLU A 123 4.75 19.10 -1.76
C GLU A 123 3.74 18.20 -2.46
N GLY A 124 2.53 18.75 -2.71
CA GLY A 124 1.46 18.08 -3.43
C GLY A 124 0.73 16.99 -2.63
N PRO A 125 -0.23 16.27 -3.25
CA PRO A 125 -1.09 15.32 -2.56
C PRO A 125 -0.35 14.03 -2.18
N VAL A 126 -0.64 13.53 -0.97
CA VAL A 126 -0.06 12.30 -0.42
C VAL A 126 -1.14 11.43 0.19
N ALA A 127 -1.19 10.18 -0.17
CA ALA A 127 -2.02 9.16 0.45
C ALA A 127 -1.15 8.18 1.23
N ILE A 128 -1.46 7.97 2.51
CA ILE A 128 -0.85 6.95 3.36
C ILE A 128 -1.95 5.96 3.73
N ARG A 129 -1.81 4.71 3.28
CA ARG A 129 -2.79 3.67 3.54
C ARG A 129 -2.30 2.69 4.59
N TYR A 130 -3.13 2.36 5.57
CA TYR A 130 -2.79 1.44 6.66
C TYR A 130 -3.98 0.56 7.05
N PRO A 131 -3.73 -0.67 7.58
CA PRO A 131 -4.77 -1.62 7.88
C PRO A 131 -5.54 -1.29 9.16
N ARG A 132 -6.67 -1.95 9.36
CA ARG A 132 -7.38 -2.00 10.65
C ARG A 132 -6.61 -2.84 11.66
N GLY A 133 -6.59 -2.44 12.92
CA GLY A 133 -6.06 -3.23 14.04
C GLY A 133 -4.70 -2.77 14.54
N CYS A 134 -3.95 -3.68 15.17
CA CYS A 134 -2.62 -3.39 15.69
C CYS A 134 -1.59 -3.42 14.55
N ALA A 135 -0.71 -2.43 14.54
CA ALA A 135 0.41 -2.40 13.62
C ALA A 135 1.41 -3.55 13.89
N TYR A 136 2.02 -4.06 12.84
CA TYR A 136 3.11 -5.02 12.96
C TYR A 136 4.24 -4.44 13.81
N GLN A 137 4.80 -5.27 14.71
CA GLN A 137 5.84 -4.84 15.65
C GLN A 137 7.25 -5.29 15.25
N GLY A 138 7.37 -6.03 14.15
CA GLY A 138 8.66 -6.48 13.62
C GLY A 138 9.31 -5.45 12.70
N LEU A 139 10.50 -5.82 12.21
CA LEU A 139 11.30 -5.03 11.25
C LEU A 139 11.64 -3.60 11.76
N THR A 140 11.78 -3.43 13.08
CA THR A 140 12.12 -2.14 13.70
C THR A 140 13.54 -1.68 13.44
N ASP A 141 14.45 -2.62 13.13
CA ASP A 141 15.85 -2.33 12.79
C ASP A 141 16.01 -1.73 11.38
N TYR A 142 14.94 -1.79 10.58
CA TYR A 142 14.88 -1.23 9.23
C TYR A 142 14.12 0.10 9.26
N GLY A 143 14.86 1.17 9.35
CA GLY A 143 14.34 2.55 9.51
C GLY A 143 15.06 3.55 8.63
N ALA A 144 15.41 3.18 7.40
CA ALA A 144 15.98 4.13 6.45
C ALA A 144 15.04 5.32 6.23
N PRO A 145 15.53 6.56 6.03
CA PRO A 145 14.69 7.73 5.77
C PRO A 145 13.70 7.49 4.63
N VAL A 146 12.47 7.98 4.78
CA VAL A 146 11.46 7.93 3.73
C VAL A 146 11.82 8.95 2.66
N MET A 147 12.11 8.47 1.46
CA MET A 147 12.45 9.28 0.29
C MET A 147 11.46 8.99 -0.83
N THR A 148 11.06 10.02 -1.56
CA THR A 148 10.06 9.90 -2.65
C THR A 148 10.44 8.80 -3.65
N GLY A 149 9.53 7.85 -3.84
CA GLY A 149 9.69 6.76 -4.80
C GLY A 149 10.80 5.79 -4.47
N LYS A 150 11.25 5.70 -3.21
CA LYS A 150 12.28 4.75 -2.79
C LYS A 150 11.73 3.67 -1.89
N SER A 151 12.01 2.44 -2.27
CA SER A 151 11.76 1.23 -1.50
C SER A 151 12.93 0.95 -0.54
N GLU A 152 12.78 -0.06 0.33
CA GLU A 152 13.82 -0.50 1.26
C GLU A 152 14.09 -1.98 1.11
N ILE A 153 15.33 -2.37 0.87
CA ILE A 153 15.72 -3.78 0.86
C ILE A 153 15.87 -4.26 2.31
N ILE A 154 15.04 -5.21 2.71
CA ILE A 154 15.08 -5.84 4.03
C ILE A 154 16.10 -6.98 4.06
N ALA A 155 16.13 -7.80 3.02
CA ALA A 155 17.10 -8.87 2.89
C ALA A 155 17.51 -9.01 1.43
N LYS A 156 18.81 -9.13 1.17
CA LYS A 156 19.34 -9.37 -0.17
C LYS A 156 19.43 -10.86 -0.45
N GLY A 157 19.16 -11.23 -1.67
CA GLY A 157 19.25 -12.58 -2.21
C GLY A 157 19.40 -12.54 -3.72
N LYS A 158 18.98 -13.59 -4.40
CA LYS A 158 19.09 -13.76 -5.86
C LYS A 158 17.85 -14.46 -6.41
N GLU A 159 17.66 -14.37 -7.72
CA GLU A 159 16.66 -15.11 -8.52
C GLU A 159 15.20 -14.71 -8.25
N ILE A 160 14.80 -14.53 -6.98
CA ILE A 160 13.43 -14.19 -6.58
C ILE A 160 13.45 -12.86 -5.82
N ALA A 161 12.72 -11.85 -6.29
CA ALA A 161 12.49 -10.60 -5.57
C ALA A 161 11.04 -10.58 -5.06
N VAL A 162 10.85 -10.61 -3.74
CA VAL A 162 9.53 -10.52 -3.11
C VAL A 162 9.31 -9.07 -2.66
N LEU A 163 8.31 -8.42 -3.28
CA LEU A 163 7.98 -7.02 -3.07
C LEU A 163 6.68 -6.92 -2.26
N GLY A 164 6.79 -6.65 -0.97
CA GLY A 164 5.65 -6.56 -0.06
C GLY A 164 5.13 -5.14 0.07
N VAL A 165 3.82 -4.96 -0.10
CA VAL A 165 3.13 -3.68 0.06
C VAL A 165 2.55 -3.55 1.46
N GLY A 166 3.07 -2.61 2.25
CA GLY A 166 2.55 -2.25 3.57
C GLY A 166 2.46 -3.44 4.53
N SER A 167 1.29 -3.69 5.09
CA SER A 167 1.05 -4.77 6.07
C SER A 167 1.36 -6.18 5.58
N MET A 168 1.36 -6.40 4.26
CA MET A 168 1.73 -7.70 3.68
C MET A 168 3.21 -8.04 3.85
N LEU A 169 4.05 -7.06 4.20
CA LEU A 169 5.48 -7.32 4.39
C LEU A 169 5.77 -8.34 5.50
N SER A 170 4.94 -8.38 6.56
CA SER A 170 5.04 -9.37 7.62
C SER A 170 4.83 -10.81 7.15
N ASP A 171 3.95 -11.00 6.17
CA ASP A 171 3.72 -12.32 5.57
C ASP A 171 4.79 -12.62 4.50
N CYS A 172 5.24 -11.62 3.75
CA CYS A 172 6.38 -11.75 2.83
C CYS A 172 7.66 -12.19 3.55
N GLU A 173 7.89 -11.73 4.79
CA GLU A 173 9.01 -12.17 5.62
C GLU A 173 8.97 -13.69 5.87
N LYS A 174 7.77 -14.22 6.23
CA LYS A 174 7.56 -15.66 6.43
C LYS A 174 7.68 -16.44 5.13
N VAL A 175 7.15 -15.93 4.02
CA VAL A 175 7.34 -16.52 2.68
C VAL A 175 8.82 -16.65 2.36
N CYS A 176 9.59 -15.57 2.52
CA CYS A 176 11.02 -15.59 2.28
C CYS A 176 11.78 -16.56 3.21
N GLN A 177 11.34 -16.69 4.45
CA GLN A 177 11.91 -17.67 5.38
C GLN A 177 11.66 -19.10 4.88
N GLY A 178 10.41 -19.45 4.53
CA GLY A 178 10.09 -20.78 3.99
C GLY A 178 10.84 -21.08 2.71
N LEU A 179 10.94 -20.13 1.78
CA LEU A 179 11.73 -20.30 0.55
C LEU A 179 13.22 -20.58 0.84
N ARG A 180 13.80 -19.95 1.87
CA ARG A 180 15.20 -20.25 2.27
C ARG A 180 15.35 -21.64 2.83
N GLU A 181 14.38 -22.14 3.59
CA GLU A 181 14.35 -23.50 4.10
C GLU A 181 14.30 -24.53 2.95
N ASP A 182 13.67 -24.15 1.82
CA ASP A 182 13.62 -24.96 0.59
C ASP A 182 14.84 -24.78 -0.33
N GLY A 183 15.81 -23.96 0.09
CA GLY A 183 17.08 -23.78 -0.61
C GLY A 183 17.13 -22.64 -1.63
N TYR A 184 16.09 -21.80 -1.69
CA TYR A 184 16.10 -20.55 -2.47
C TYR A 184 16.77 -19.42 -1.67
N ASP A 185 17.17 -18.36 -2.37
CA ASP A 185 17.77 -17.16 -1.74
C ASP A 185 17.01 -15.88 -2.17
N PRO A 186 15.78 -15.66 -1.67
CA PRO A 186 14.97 -14.52 -2.10
C PRO A 186 15.46 -13.21 -1.52
N THR A 187 15.39 -12.14 -2.34
CA THR A 187 15.42 -10.75 -1.88
C THR A 187 14.06 -10.36 -1.32
N LEU A 188 14.01 -9.71 -0.15
CA LEU A 188 12.79 -9.12 0.42
C LEU A 188 12.86 -7.60 0.34
N VAL A 189 11.84 -6.99 -0.26
CA VAL A 189 11.71 -5.55 -0.46
C VAL A 189 10.45 -5.02 0.23
N ASN A 190 10.62 -4.01 1.06
CA ASN A 190 9.55 -3.15 1.53
C ASN A 190 9.27 -2.07 0.47
N VAL A 191 8.12 -2.14 -0.17
CA VAL A 191 7.75 -1.27 -1.29
C VAL A 191 7.67 0.20 -0.88
N ARG A 192 7.16 0.52 0.30
CA ARG A 192 6.94 1.89 0.80
C ARG A 192 6.08 2.75 -0.09
N PHE A 193 6.55 3.04 -1.32
CA PHE A 193 5.83 3.81 -2.33
C PHE A 193 5.22 2.88 -3.38
N VAL A 194 3.90 2.86 -3.42
CA VAL A 194 3.15 2.23 -4.52
C VAL A 194 3.22 3.15 -5.76
N LYS A 195 3.22 4.46 -5.50
CA LYS A 195 3.39 5.50 -6.51
C LYS A 195 4.17 6.70 -5.95
N PRO A 196 5.23 7.17 -6.66
CA PRO A 196 5.79 6.56 -7.88
C PRO A 196 6.49 5.23 -7.61
N LEU A 197 6.63 4.40 -8.63
CA LEU A 197 7.43 3.17 -8.58
C LEU A 197 8.91 3.49 -8.37
N ASP A 198 9.62 2.65 -7.62
CA ASP A 198 11.08 2.69 -7.53
C ASP A 198 11.71 1.97 -8.74
N VAL A 199 11.68 2.66 -9.88
CA VAL A 199 12.18 2.10 -11.15
C VAL A 199 13.67 1.77 -11.09
N GLU A 200 14.45 2.57 -10.35
CA GLU A 200 15.89 2.33 -10.19
C GLU A 200 16.16 1.01 -9.46
N LEU A 201 15.36 0.71 -8.41
CA LEU A 201 15.47 -0.57 -7.72
C LEU A 201 15.01 -1.75 -8.60
N LEU A 202 13.90 -1.57 -9.33
CA LEU A 202 13.40 -2.62 -10.24
C LEU A 202 14.44 -2.95 -11.32
N ASP A 203 15.07 -1.95 -11.93
CA ASP A 203 16.13 -2.15 -12.93
C ASP A 203 17.36 -2.83 -12.32
N CYS A 204 17.76 -2.43 -11.12
CA CYS A 204 18.88 -3.03 -10.42
C CYS A 204 18.62 -4.52 -10.11
N LEU A 205 17.43 -4.85 -9.62
CA LEU A 205 17.05 -6.23 -9.29
C LEU A 205 16.88 -7.09 -10.54
N ALA A 206 16.43 -6.55 -11.66
CA ALA A 206 16.24 -7.29 -12.91
C ALA A 206 17.55 -7.93 -13.45
N GLY A 207 18.71 -7.39 -13.05
CA GLY A 207 20.01 -7.96 -13.42
C GLY A 207 20.29 -9.35 -12.80
N ASP A 208 19.78 -9.60 -11.60
CA ASP A 208 20.07 -10.80 -10.81
C ASP A 208 18.82 -11.61 -10.44
N HIS A 209 17.61 -11.14 -10.78
CA HIS A 209 16.35 -11.75 -10.41
C HIS A 209 15.50 -12.09 -11.64
N SER A 210 15.21 -13.35 -11.83
CA SER A 210 14.37 -13.85 -12.92
C SER A 210 12.86 -13.81 -12.59
N LEU A 211 12.51 -13.72 -11.30
CA LEU A 211 11.14 -13.69 -10.83
C LEU A 211 10.91 -12.54 -9.83
N PHE A 212 9.98 -11.65 -10.13
CA PHE A 212 9.45 -10.66 -9.23
C PHE A 212 8.10 -11.13 -8.71
N VAL A 213 7.90 -11.08 -7.39
CA VAL A 213 6.66 -11.47 -6.73
C VAL A 213 6.12 -10.25 -6.00
N THR A 214 5.04 -9.66 -6.48
CA THR A 214 4.38 -8.54 -5.79
C THR A 214 3.27 -9.07 -4.90
N VAL A 215 3.20 -8.58 -3.67
CA VAL A 215 2.22 -9.04 -2.67
C VAL A 215 1.46 -7.84 -2.11
N GLU A 216 0.16 -7.78 -2.38
CA GLU A 216 -0.70 -6.65 -2.01
C GLU A 216 -2.12 -7.06 -1.63
N GLU A 217 -2.73 -6.39 -0.66
CA GLU A 217 -4.16 -6.51 -0.37
C GLU A 217 -4.96 -5.48 -1.18
N ASN A 218 -4.91 -5.62 -2.50
CA ASN A 218 -5.69 -4.83 -3.45
C ASN A 218 -6.15 -5.74 -4.59
N VAL A 219 -7.22 -5.37 -5.28
CA VAL A 219 -7.60 -6.06 -6.52
C VAL A 219 -6.48 -5.96 -7.53
N LYS A 220 -6.31 -7.00 -8.36
CA LYS A 220 -5.23 -7.06 -9.34
C LYS A 220 -5.27 -5.87 -10.29
N SER A 221 -6.46 -5.55 -10.80
CA SER A 221 -6.64 -4.48 -11.79
C SER A 221 -6.28 -3.10 -11.22
N GLY A 222 -5.29 -2.46 -11.81
CA GLY A 222 -4.74 -1.18 -11.37
C GLY A 222 -3.92 -1.26 -10.08
N GLY A 223 -3.62 -2.46 -9.57
CA GLY A 223 -2.78 -2.67 -8.39
C GLY A 223 -1.29 -2.45 -8.66
N TYR A 224 -0.50 -2.52 -7.60
CA TYR A 224 0.96 -2.36 -7.67
C TYR A 224 1.61 -3.40 -8.59
N GLY A 225 1.17 -4.66 -8.52
CA GLY A 225 1.71 -5.74 -9.33
C GLY A 225 1.49 -5.54 -10.84
N GLU A 226 0.34 -5.01 -11.26
CA GLU A 226 0.12 -4.66 -12.67
C GLU A 226 1.03 -3.52 -13.14
N HIS A 227 1.25 -2.50 -12.29
CA HIS A 227 2.16 -1.41 -12.63
C HIS A 227 3.61 -1.88 -12.75
N VAL A 228 4.06 -2.77 -11.86
CA VAL A 228 5.38 -3.40 -11.97
C VAL A 228 5.48 -4.23 -13.25
N ALA A 229 4.48 -5.07 -13.56
CA ALA A 229 4.45 -5.88 -14.77
C ALA A 229 4.49 -5.03 -16.04
N ALA A 230 3.70 -3.95 -16.10
CA ALA A 230 3.70 -3.02 -17.22
C ALA A 230 5.05 -2.30 -17.38
N TYR A 231 5.70 -1.92 -16.27
CA TYR A 231 7.03 -1.32 -16.31
C TYR A 231 8.07 -2.31 -16.85
N MET A 232 8.11 -3.53 -16.31
CA MET A 232 9.07 -4.57 -16.73
C MET A 232 8.92 -4.93 -18.21
N GLU A 233 7.68 -5.00 -18.71
CA GLU A 233 7.41 -5.21 -20.13
C GLU A 233 7.92 -4.03 -20.99
N ALA A 234 7.65 -2.80 -20.55
CA ALA A 234 8.09 -1.59 -21.27
C ALA A 234 9.63 -1.47 -21.34
N CYS A 235 10.35 -1.98 -20.35
CA CYS A 235 11.81 -2.02 -20.31
C CYS A 235 12.39 -3.26 -21.01
N HIS A 236 11.56 -4.09 -21.65
CA HIS A 236 11.98 -5.36 -22.27
C HIS A 236 12.76 -6.29 -21.32
N SER A 237 12.36 -6.31 -20.05
CA SER A 237 12.97 -7.20 -19.05
C SER A 237 12.63 -8.66 -19.35
N GLU A 238 13.60 -9.54 -19.20
CA GLU A 238 13.38 -11.00 -19.28
C GLU A 238 12.77 -11.58 -18.00
N SER A 239 12.76 -10.79 -16.90
CA SER A 239 12.20 -11.20 -15.62
C SER A 239 10.68 -11.32 -15.70
N ARG A 240 10.12 -12.32 -15.05
CA ARG A 240 8.67 -12.52 -14.94
C ARG A 240 8.13 -11.83 -13.69
N VAL A 241 6.88 -11.38 -13.76
CA VAL A 241 6.16 -10.81 -12.61
C VAL A 241 5.00 -11.74 -12.24
N LEU A 242 5.02 -12.24 -11.01
CA LEU A 242 3.92 -12.96 -10.37
C LEU A 242 3.21 -11.99 -9.42
N THR A 243 1.90 -11.82 -9.58
CA THR A 243 1.11 -10.94 -8.73
C THR A 243 0.29 -11.76 -7.75
N ALA A 244 0.56 -11.63 -6.45
CA ALA A 244 -0.28 -12.11 -5.36
C ALA A 244 -1.17 -10.94 -4.89
N SER A 245 -2.43 -10.96 -5.29
CA SER A 245 -3.40 -9.87 -5.12
C SER A 245 -4.81 -10.42 -4.99
N VAL A 246 -5.77 -9.59 -4.62
CA VAL A 246 -7.18 -9.97 -4.59
C VAL A 246 -7.67 -10.19 -6.02
N TRP A 247 -8.33 -11.32 -6.26
CA TRP A 247 -8.88 -11.68 -7.56
C TRP A 247 -10.12 -10.83 -7.89
N ASP A 248 -10.63 -10.95 -9.11
CA ASP A 248 -11.82 -10.22 -9.57
C ASP A 248 -13.12 -10.77 -8.93
N HIS A 249 -13.23 -10.61 -7.61
CA HIS A 249 -14.42 -10.91 -6.83
C HIS A 249 -14.44 -10.17 -5.48
N PHE A 250 -15.63 -9.98 -4.91
CA PHE A 250 -15.77 -9.40 -3.58
C PHE A 250 -15.38 -10.39 -2.48
N VAL A 251 -14.62 -9.91 -1.50
CA VAL A 251 -14.18 -10.75 -0.37
C VAL A 251 -15.25 -10.71 0.74
N PRO A 252 -15.76 -11.87 1.17
CA PRO A 252 -16.81 -11.93 2.19
C PRO A 252 -16.32 -11.54 3.59
N GLN A 253 -17.23 -11.57 4.58
CA GLN A 253 -16.90 -11.45 5.98
C GLN A 253 -16.10 -12.67 6.48
N GLY A 254 -15.14 -12.45 7.37
CA GLY A 254 -14.38 -13.51 8.03
C GLY A 254 -13.21 -12.99 8.85
N LYS A 255 -12.40 -13.87 9.43
CA LYS A 255 -11.12 -13.50 10.01
C LYS A 255 -10.12 -13.20 8.89
N VAL A 256 -9.31 -12.16 9.03
CA VAL A 256 -8.36 -11.71 7.99
C VAL A 256 -7.46 -12.86 7.51
N GLU A 257 -6.87 -13.63 8.43
CA GLU A 257 -6.00 -14.76 8.09
C GLU A 257 -6.75 -15.83 7.25
N SER A 258 -7.99 -16.16 7.63
CA SER A 258 -8.80 -17.12 6.88
C SER A 258 -9.22 -16.58 5.51
N LEU A 259 -9.45 -15.27 5.41
CA LEU A 259 -9.76 -14.64 4.14
C LEU A 259 -8.55 -14.62 3.22
N ARG A 260 -7.34 -14.30 3.74
CA ARG A 260 -6.09 -14.37 2.97
C ARG A 260 -5.91 -15.77 2.35
N THR A 261 -5.99 -16.83 3.15
CA THR A 261 -5.91 -18.21 2.64
C THR A 261 -6.99 -18.48 1.59
N LYS A 262 -8.24 -18.06 1.84
CA LYS A 262 -9.35 -18.30 0.89
C LYS A 262 -9.13 -17.65 -0.48
N ILE A 263 -8.44 -16.52 -0.53
CA ILE A 263 -8.17 -15.79 -1.78
C ILE A 263 -6.76 -16.03 -2.34
N GLY A 264 -6.00 -16.97 -1.78
CA GLY A 264 -4.65 -17.29 -2.25
C GLY A 264 -3.57 -16.28 -1.84
N LEU A 265 -3.81 -15.52 -0.78
CA LEU A 265 -2.86 -14.57 -0.18
C LEU A 265 -2.29 -15.05 1.16
N GLY A 266 -2.54 -16.29 1.56
CA GLY A 266 -1.87 -16.91 2.70
C GLY A 266 -0.39 -17.17 2.41
N VAL A 267 0.40 -17.28 3.47
CA VAL A 267 1.86 -17.48 3.35
C VAL A 267 2.19 -18.72 2.51
N GLU A 268 1.53 -19.84 2.77
CA GLU A 268 1.75 -21.08 2.01
C GLU A 268 1.24 -20.98 0.56
N ASP A 269 0.09 -20.30 0.35
CA ASP A 269 -0.47 -20.12 -1.00
C ASP A 269 0.50 -19.32 -1.89
N ILE A 270 1.10 -18.25 -1.34
CA ILE A 270 2.08 -17.43 -2.05
C ILE A 270 3.34 -18.26 -2.32
N ARG A 271 3.82 -19.02 -1.33
CA ARG A 271 5.00 -19.88 -1.48
C ARG A 271 4.81 -20.93 -2.56
N GLU A 272 3.71 -21.67 -2.52
CA GLU A 272 3.35 -22.65 -3.56
C GLU A 272 3.25 -22.01 -4.95
N SER A 273 2.70 -20.80 -5.05
CA SER A 273 2.61 -20.07 -6.33
C SER A 273 3.99 -19.72 -6.88
N ILE A 274 4.94 -19.37 -6.02
CA ILE A 274 6.34 -19.10 -6.39
C ILE A 274 7.02 -20.37 -6.87
N GLU A 275 6.96 -21.45 -6.10
CA GLU A 275 7.58 -22.75 -6.42
C GLU A 275 7.02 -23.37 -7.71
N ASN A 276 5.72 -23.15 -7.96
CA ASN A 276 5.06 -23.60 -9.18
C ASN A 276 5.32 -22.72 -10.40
N SER A 277 6.03 -21.60 -10.25
CA SER A 277 6.37 -20.71 -11.36
C SER A 277 7.22 -21.44 -12.41
N GLU A 278 6.85 -21.29 -13.68
CA GLU A 278 7.60 -21.87 -14.81
C GLU A 278 9.05 -21.39 -14.86
N VAL A 279 9.34 -20.23 -14.28
CA VAL A 279 10.70 -19.66 -14.25
C VAL A 279 11.64 -20.51 -13.39
N LEU A 280 11.15 -21.05 -12.27
CA LEU A 280 11.93 -21.87 -11.35
C LEU A 280 11.96 -23.34 -11.77
N LYS A 281 10.97 -23.83 -12.52
CA LYS A 281 10.91 -25.22 -13.02
C LYS A 281 11.88 -25.51 -14.17
N LYS A 282 12.46 -24.49 -14.79
CA LYS A 282 13.41 -24.65 -15.92
C LYS A 282 14.86 -24.87 -15.48
N LYS A 283 15.11 -24.91 -14.19
CA LYS A 283 16.40 -25.22 -13.57
C LYS A 283 16.37 -26.63 -12.95
#